data_c2616b409aa405cd083c7ce5c8872d01
#
_entry.id   c2616b409aa405cd083c7ce5c8872d01
#
_cell.length_a   1.000
_cell.length_b   1.000
_cell.length_c   1.000
_cell.angle_alpha   90.00
_cell.angle_beta   90.00
_cell.angle_gamma   90.00
#
_symmetry.space_group_name_H-M   'P 1'
#
loop_
_entity.id
_entity.type
_entity.pdbx_description
1 polymer ?
#
loop_
_entity_poly.entity_id
_entity_poly.type
_entity_poly.pdbx_seq_one_letter_code
_entity_poly.pdbx_strand_id
1 'polypeptide(L)'
;MYASAQKLLKLPDENKIWTGHDYPACPLRCEAVPWMTVRDHKEKNRHLANHAEDDFRTLREERDASLKAPKLLHPSLQINIRAGRLPLPTQSGELLMHLPIKMKEGSWETGTERR
;
A
#
# COMPACT_ATOMS: atom_id res chain seq x y z
N MET A 1 10.65 -4.09 1.42
CA MET A 1 10.43 -3.26 0.22
C MET A 1 11.75 -2.84 -0.43
N TYR A 2 12.71 -2.21 0.27
CA TYR A 2 14.02 -1.81 -0.27
C TYR A 2 14.75 -2.96 -0.99
N ALA A 3 14.96 -4.09 -0.32
CA ALA A 3 15.62 -5.26 -0.92
C ALA A 3 14.93 -5.77 -2.20
N SER A 4 13.60 -5.66 -2.30
CA SER A 4 12.87 -6.02 -3.53
C SER A 4 13.10 -5.01 -4.64
N ALA A 5 13.13 -3.71 -4.32
CA ALA A 5 13.48 -2.65 -5.26
C ALA A 5 14.91 -2.85 -5.81
N GLN A 6 15.86 -3.14 -4.94
CA GLN A 6 17.25 -3.41 -5.34
C GLN A 6 17.39 -4.65 -6.26
N LYS A 7 16.56 -5.68 -6.07
CA LYS A 7 16.53 -6.83 -7.00
C LYS A 7 16.08 -6.43 -8.40
N LEU A 8 15.07 -5.57 -8.51
CA LEU A 8 14.60 -5.07 -9.80
C LEU A 8 15.66 -4.21 -10.49
N LEU A 9 16.37 -3.37 -9.75
CA LEU A 9 17.43 -2.52 -10.29
C LEU A 9 18.69 -3.28 -10.71
N LYS A 10 18.85 -4.56 -10.35
CA LYS A 10 19.92 -5.43 -10.82
C LYS A 10 19.64 -6.08 -12.18
N LEU A 11 18.43 -5.96 -12.70
CA LEU A 11 18.12 -6.41 -14.06
C LEU A 11 18.89 -5.57 -15.09
N PRO A 12 19.09 -6.08 -16.33
CA PRO A 12 19.69 -5.31 -17.41
C PRO A 12 18.99 -3.97 -17.63
N ASP A 13 19.75 -2.94 -17.92
CA ASP A 13 19.24 -1.57 -18.02
C ASP A 13 18.18 -1.36 -19.09
N GLU A 14 18.17 -2.16 -20.14
CA GLU A 14 17.21 -2.15 -21.23
C GLU A 14 15.88 -2.86 -20.89
N ASN A 15 15.82 -3.62 -19.81
CA ASN A 15 14.60 -4.32 -19.42
C ASN A 15 13.49 -3.32 -19.08
N LYS A 16 12.30 -3.57 -19.62
CA LYS A 16 11.11 -2.76 -19.40
C LYS A 16 10.35 -3.28 -18.19
N ILE A 17 10.05 -2.40 -17.26
CA ILE A 17 9.20 -2.67 -16.10
C ILE A 17 7.84 -2.04 -16.36
N TRP A 18 6.80 -2.87 -16.43
CA TRP A 18 5.41 -2.45 -16.59
C TRP A 18 4.77 -2.30 -15.21
N THR A 19 4.17 -1.17 -14.95
CA THR A 19 3.53 -0.88 -13.66
C THR A 19 2.03 -0.81 -13.81
N GLY A 20 1.29 -1.26 -12.79
CA GLY A 20 -0.16 -1.12 -12.76
C GLY A 20 -0.63 0.32 -12.58
N HIS A 21 0.21 1.16 -11.96
CA HIS A 21 -0.03 2.59 -11.76
C HIS A 21 1.29 3.33 -11.92
N ASP A 22 1.22 4.50 -12.53
CA ASP A 22 2.35 5.40 -12.66
C ASP A 22 1.97 6.80 -12.17
N TYR A 23 2.75 7.31 -11.23
CA TYR A 23 2.58 8.64 -10.64
C TYR A 23 3.83 9.47 -10.91
N PRO A 24 3.87 10.19 -12.03
CA PRO A 24 5.03 10.96 -12.41
C PRO A 24 5.35 12.05 -11.37
N ALA A 25 6.63 12.23 -11.07
CA ALA A 25 7.13 13.25 -10.17
C ALA A 25 7.69 14.44 -10.97
N CYS A 26 6.86 15.42 -11.27
CA CYS A 26 7.33 16.68 -11.83
C CYS A 26 8.30 17.40 -10.87
N PRO A 27 9.40 18.05 -11.35
CA PRO A 27 9.73 18.29 -12.76
C PRO A 27 10.54 17.18 -13.43
N LEU A 28 10.93 16.11 -12.74
CA LEU A 28 11.75 15.03 -13.30
C LEU A 28 11.05 14.34 -14.48
N ARG A 29 9.76 14.09 -14.35
CA ARG A 29 8.90 13.55 -15.39
C ARG A 29 7.46 13.95 -15.10
N CYS A 30 6.76 14.51 -16.07
CA CYS A 30 5.39 15.03 -15.88
C CYS A 30 4.33 14.17 -16.56
N GLU A 31 4.69 13.29 -17.48
CA GLU A 31 3.75 12.41 -18.19
C GLU A 31 3.76 11.00 -17.63
N ALA A 32 2.56 10.42 -17.47
CA ALA A 32 2.40 9.02 -17.11
C ALA A 32 2.74 8.12 -18.30
N VAL A 33 3.47 7.03 -18.03
CA VAL A 33 3.86 6.05 -19.03
C VAL A 33 3.55 4.64 -18.54
N PRO A 34 3.18 3.70 -19.45
CA PRO A 34 2.82 2.35 -19.05
C PRO A 34 4.02 1.50 -18.60
N TRP A 35 5.23 1.89 -18.98
CA TRP A 35 6.47 1.20 -18.63
C TRP A 35 7.63 2.19 -18.61
N MET A 36 8.67 1.83 -17.87
CA MET A 36 9.98 2.47 -17.88
C MET A 36 11.06 1.40 -17.95
N THR A 37 12.22 1.75 -18.52
CA THR A 37 13.38 0.86 -18.46
C THR A 37 14.00 0.85 -17.05
N VAL A 38 14.78 -0.18 -16.73
CA VAL A 38 15.55 -0.21 -15.47
C VAL A 38 16.44 1.02 -15.36
N ARG A 39 17.08 1.44 -16.46
CA ARG A 39 17.87 2.67 -16.52
C ARG A 39 17.04 3.90 -16.15
N ASP A 40 15.85 4.07 -16.75
CA ASP A 40 14.97 5.19 -16.42
C ASP A 40 14.56 5.18 -14.95
N HIS A 41 14.32 4.00 -14.36
CA HIS A 41 14.02 3.90 -12.95
C HIS A 41 15.18 4.34 -12.05
N LYS A 42 16.41 3.99 -12.41
CA LYS A 42 17.64 4.44 -11.70
C LYS A 42 17.82 5.95 -11.76
N GLU A 43 17.49 6.57 -12.88
CA GLU A 43 17.73 8.00 -13.14
C GLU A 43 16.56 8.90 -12.75
N LYS A 44 15.32 8.47 -13.02
CA LYS A 44 14.14 9.34 -13.00
C LYS A 44 13.07 8.95 -11.97
N ASN A 45 13.22 7.80 -11.30
CA ASN A 45 12.25 7.39 -10.30
C ASN A 45 12.70 7.83 -8.90
N ARG A 46 12.02 8.83 -8.33
CA ARG A 46 12.32 9.38 -7.01
C ARG A 46 12.47 8.32 -5.90
N HIS A 47 11.76 7.21 -6.00
CA HIS A 47 11.76 6.16 -4.97
C HIS A 47 12.80 5.06 -5.22
N LEU A 48 13.38 4.99 -6.42
CA LEU A 48 14.30 3.93 -6.80
C LEU A 48 15.70 4.44 -7.14
N ALA A 49 15.84 5.75 -7.43
CA ALA A 49 17.11 6.35 -7.78
C ALA A 49 18.07 6.28 -6.57
N ASN A 50 19.11 5.50 -6.72
CA ASN A 50 20.37 5.39 -5.93
C ASN A 50 20.33 5.88 -4.44
N HIS A 51 19.30 5.49 -3.69
CA HIS A 51 19.21 5.83 -2.28
C HIS A 51 19.87 4.75 -1.41
N ALA A 52 20.54 5.19 -0.35
CA ALA A 52 20.84 4.32 0.78
C ALA A 52 19.51 3.82 1.41
N GLU A 53 19.56 2.72 2.14
CA GLU A 53 18.34 2.12 2.71
C GLU A 53 17.61 3.08 3.66
N ASP A 54 18.37 3.85 4.44
CA ASP A 54 17.79 4.82 5.38
C ASP A 54 17.11 5.99 4.67
N ASP A 55 17.69 6.50 3.58
CA ASP A 55 17.08 7.55 2.76
C ASP A 55 15.80 7.06 2.10
N PHE A 56 15.82 5.83 1.58
CA PHE A 56 14.64 5.19 1.01
C PHE A 56 13.53 5.04 2.06
N ARG A 57 13.89 4.61 3.27
CA ARG A 57 12.93 4.46 4.36
C ARG A 57 12.31 5.80 4.75
N THR A 58 13.12 6.82 4.98
CA THR A 58 12.67 8.18 5.31
C THR A 58 11.71 8.73 4.26
N LEU A 59 12.10 8.65 2.99
CA LEU A 59 11.27 9.10 1.86
C LEU A 59 9.91 8.38 1.82
N ARG A 60 9.89 7.08 2.14
CA ARG A 60 8.65 6.29 2.18
C ARG A 60 7.79 6.65 3.38
N GLU A 61 8.36 6.82 4.55
CA GLU A 61 7.66 7.20 5.77
C GLU A 61 7.02 8.59 5.64
N GLU A 62 7.74 9.57 5.13
CA GLU A 62 7.21 10.91 4.84
C GLU A 62 6.02 10.88 3.89
N ARG A 63 6.14 10.13 2.78
CA ARG A 63 5.05 9.96 1.83
C ARG A 63 3.85 9.28 2.48
N ASP A 64 4.09 8.18 3.18
CA ASP A 64 3.02 7.34 3.73
C ASP A 64 2.30 8.07 4.89
N ALA A 65 2.98 8.93 5.65
CA ALA A 65 2.37 9.78 6.68
C ALA A 65 1.30 10.74 6.13
N SER A 66 1.41 11.14 4.86
CA SER A 66 0.43 12.01 4.18
C SER A 66 -0.79 11.25 3.62
N LEU A 67 -0.72 9.92 3.54
CA LEU A 67 -1.77 9.10 2.93
C LEU A 67 -2.87 8.77 3.93
N LYS A 68 -4.11 8.85 3.47
CA LYS A 68 -5.27 8.35 4.22
C LYS A 68 -5.45 6.86 3.98
N ALA A 69 -5.94 6.15 4.99
CA ALA A 69 -6.29 4.74 4.84
C ALA A 69 -7.28 4.55 3.68
N PRO A 70 -7.06 3.56 2.81
CA PRO A 70 -7.99 3.25 1.72
C PRO A 70 -9.40 2.95 2.24
N LYS A 71 -10.43 3.38 1.50
CA LYS A 71 -11.83 3.18 1.88
C LYS A 71 -12.18 1.71 2.17
N LEU A 72 -11.58 0.79 1.43
CA LEU A 72 -11.83 -0.65 1.54
C LEU A 72 -10.73 -1.39 2.33
N LEU A 73 -9.93 -0.69 3.14
CA LEU A 73 -8.81 -1.30 3.86
C LEU A 73 -9.21 -2.54 4.65
N HIS A 74 -10.23 -2.43 5.50
CA HIS A 74 -10.62 -3.52 6.40
C HIS A 74 -11.17 -4.75 5.67
N PRO A 75 -12.12 -4.63 4.72
CA PRO A 75 -12.56 -5.79 3.96
C PRO A 75 -11.42 -6.39 3.11
N SER A 76 -10.60 -5.55 2.48
CA SER A 76 -9.49 -6.02 1.65
C SER A 76 -8.45 -6.79 2.46
N LEU A 77 -8.07 -6.32 3.65
CA LEU A 77 -7.13 -7.04 4.50
C LEU A 77 -7.66 -8.41 4.91
N GLN A 78 -8.92 -8.53 5.29
CA GLN A 78 -9.52 -9.79 5.71
C GLN A 78 -9.52 -10.86 4.61
N ILE A 79 -9.58 -10.44 3.35
CA ILE A 79 -9.51 -11.35 2.20
C ILE A 79 -8.03 -11.59 1.80
N ASN A 80 -7.22 -10.55 1.72
CA ASN A 80 -5.86 -10.62 1.19
C ASN A 80 -4.92 -11.43 2.10
N ILE A 81 -5.02 -11.31 3.41
CA ILE A 81 -4.20 -12.12 4.35
C ILE A 81 -4.51 -13.61 4.26
N ARG A 82 -5.61 -13.98 3.63
CA ARG A 82 -6.03 -15.37 3.37
C ARG A 82 -5.84 -15.79 1.90
N ALA A 83 -5.05 -15.06 1.16
CA ALA A 83 -4.81 -15.30 -0.28
C ALA A 83 -6.12 -15.38 -1.10
N GLY A 84 -7.05 -14.47 -0.86
CA GLY A 84 -8.33 -14.39 -1.56
C GLY A 84 -9.45 -15.29 -1.00
N ARG A 85 -9.18 -16.03 0.07
CA ARG A 85 -10.20 -16.88 0.70
C ARG A 85 -11.09 -16.06 1.63
N LEU A 86 -12.35 -16.42 1.70
CA LEU A 86 -13.30 -15.84 2.67
C LEU A 86 -12.90 -16.20 4.11
N PRO A 87 -13.32 -15.40 5.10
CA PRO A 87 -13.21 -15.78 6.51
C PRO A 87 -13.85 -17.14 6.78
N LEU A 88 -13.38 -17.84 7.81
CA LEU A 88 -14.00 -19.07 8.23
C LEU A 88 -15.43 -18.79 8.74
N PRO A 89 -16.39 -19.69 8.53
CA PRO A 89 -17.72 -19.52 9.06
C PRO A 89 -17.71 -19.55 10.59
N THR A 90 -18.70 -18.88 11.18
CA THR A 90 -19.00 -18.95 12.62
C THR A 90 -19.48 -20.34 12.98
N GLN A 91 -19.69 -20.61 14.27
CA GLN A 91 -20.32 -21.87 14.73
C GLN A 91 -21.75 -22.06 14.17
N SER A 92 -22.46 -20.96 13.88
CA SER A 92 -23.77 -20.97 13.23
C SER A 92 -23.72 -21.12 11.70
N GLY A 93 -22.53 -21.18 11.10
CA GLY A 93 -22.33 -21.35 9.65
C GLY A 93 -22.30 -20.07 8.85
N GLU A 94 -22.37 -18.90 9.47
CA GLU A 94 -22.37 -17.60 8.80
C GLU A 94 -20.96 -17.12 8.44
N LEU A 95 -20.80 -16.57 7.26
CA LEU A 95 -19.58 -15.91 6.83
C LEU A 95 -19.65 -14.42 7.18
N LEU A 96 -18.89 -14.01 8.19
CA LEU A 96 -18.89 -12.63 8.67
C LEU A 96 -17.63 -11.88 8.24
N MET A 97 -17.82 -10.58 7.95
CA MET A 97 -16.76 -9.64 7.71
C MET A 97 -16.81 -8.56 8.80
N HIS A 98 -15.68 -8.36 9.50
CA HIS A 98 -15.55 -7.36 10.55
C HIS A 98 -15.29 -5.98 9.98
N LEU A 99 -16.11 -5.01 10.33
CA LEU A 99 -15.92 -3.61 9.95
C LEU A 99 -15.77 -2.75 11.20
N PRO A 100 -14.80 -1.82 11.25
CA PRO A 100 -14.66 -0.91 12.37
C PRO A 100 -15.79 0.12 12.34
N ILE A 101 -16.45 0.30 13.47
CA ILE A 101 -17.43 1.35 13.68
C ILE A 101 -16.72 2.55 14.29
N LYS A 102 -16.74 3.69 13.62
CA LYS A 102 -16.27 4.96 14.18
C LYS A 102 -17.41 5.61 14.93
N MET A 103 -17.24 5.74 16.23
CA MET A 103 -18.22 6.40 17.09
C MET A 103 -17.66 7.74 17.54
N LYS A 104 -18.56 8.73 17.70
CA LYS A 104 -18.21 9.98 18.38
C LYS A 104 -18.13 9.69 19.87
N GLU A 105 -17.21 10.37 20.54
CA GLU A 105 -17.11 10.31 22.01
C GLU A 105 -18.45 10.66 22.66
N GLY A 106 -18.90 9.84 23.60
CA GLY A 106 -20.23 10.00 24.24
C GLY A 106 -21.44 9.55 23.41
N SER A 107 -21.25 9.00 22.19
CA SER A 107 -22.37 8.54 21.34
C SER A 107 -22.87 7.13 21.69
N TRP A 108 -22.18 6.42 22.58
CA TRP A 108 -22.57 5.11 23.08
C TRP A 108 -22.36 5.06 24.59
N GLU A 109 -23.46 5.08 25.34
CA GLU A 109 -23.40 4.71 26.75
C GLU A 109 -23.12 3.22 26.82
N THR A 110 -21.90 2.86 27.29
CA THR A 110 -21.62 1.47 27.63
C THR A 110 -22.64 1.06 28.67
N GLY A 111 -23.64 0.30 28.23
CA GLY A 111 -24.73 -0.15 29.08
C GLY A 111 -24.25 -1.04 30.22
N THR A 112 -23.72 -0.41 31.25
CA THR A 112 -23.34 -1.06 32.52
C THR A 112 -24.48 -0.97 33.53
N GLU A 113 -25.65 -0.52 33.14
CA GLU A 113 -26.82 -0.56 34.03
C GLU A 113 -28.11 -0.87 33.27
N ARG A 114 -28.33 -2.16 32.98
CA ARG A 114 -29.70 -2.70 32.97
C ARG A 114 -29.69 -3.92 33.86
N ARG A 115 -30.09 -3.68 35.10
CA ARG A 115 -30.66 -4.72 35.98
C ARG A 115 -32.05 -5.12 35.47
#